data_542e197d2ac72dc984683a68ddda59b8
#
_entry.id   542e197d2ac72dc984683a68ddda59b8
#
_cell.length_a   1.000
_cell.length_b   1.000
_cell.length_c   1.000
_cell.angle_alpha   90.00
_cell.angle_beta   90.00
_cell.angle_gamma   90.00
#
_symmetry.space_group_name_H-M   'P 1'
#
loop_
_entity.id
_entity.type
_entity.pdbx_description
1 polymer ?
#
loop_
_entity_poly.entity_id
_entity_poly.type
_entity_poly.pdbx_seq_one_letter_code
_entity_poly.pdbx_strand_id
1 'polypeptide(L)'
;MPGGAGARRWIALPLIVGLPAAVLALAGCTAQKPTVVPIRVGNAFVMQSSGVQALAGYLVISNAGSADRLVSVRSSAGGKVVMLGPSSSDGPAARAVSQFVIPGHRLTRLDPTGNHLEIIGSSPLHEGNNVTLTLVFARAGTMHVLAQVSNPQTDGGGYFGP
;
A
#
# COMPACT_ATOMS: atom_id res chain seq x y z
N MET A 1 -27.48 -87.33 -56.11
CA MET A 1 -26.33 -87.22 -55.30
C MET A 1 -25.48 -86.13 -55.96
N PRO A 2 -25.07 -85.25 -55.48
CA PRO A 2 -24.63 -84.42 -54.40
C PRO A 2 -24.47 -82.95 -54.62
N GLY A 3 -24.31 -82.40 -53.65
CA GLY A 3 -23.32 -81.53 -53.11
C GLY A 3 -23.23 -80.13 -53.67
N GLY A 4 -24.02 -79.22 -53.13
CA GLY A 4 -23.87 -77.81 -53.42
C GLY A 4 -22.76 -77.14 -52.58
N ALA A 5 -21.88 -76.47 -53.23
CA ALA A 5 -20.86 -75.65 -52.60
C ALA A 5 -21.40 -74.24 -52.39
N GLY A 6 -21.64 -73.88 -51.15
CA GLY A 6 -22.04 -72.51 -50.75
C GLY A 6 -20.85 -71.59 -50.73
N ALA A 7 -20.88 -70.59 -51.58
CA ALA A 7 -19.90 -69.53 -51.59
C ALA A 7 -20.19 -68.53 -50.43
N ARG A 8 -19.33 -68.50 -49.40
CA ARG A 8 -19.35 -67.53 -48.32
C ARG A 8 -18.77 -66.22 -48.81
N ARG A 9 -19.59 -65.24 -49.00
CA ARG A 9 -19.20 -63.83 -49.26
C ARG A 9 -18.75 -63.25 -47.92
N TRP A 10 -17.46 -62.96 -47.89
CA TRP A 10 -16.88 -62.16 -46.79
C TRP A 10 -17.20 -60.72 -47.02
N ILE A 11 -18.05 -60.18 -46.16
CA ILE A 11 -18.30 -58.75 -46.10
C ILE A 11 -17.21 -58.14 -45.21
N ALA A 12 -16.28 -57.43 -45.81
CA ALA A 12 -15.32 -56.62 -45.08
C ALA A 12 -15.98 -55.36 -44.54
N LEU A 13 -16.11 -55.26 -43.22
CA LEU A 13 -16.44 -54.01 -42.55
C LEU A 13 -15.21 -53.08 -42.53
N PRO A 14 -15.34 -51.83 -42.92
CA PRO A 14 -14.28 -50.84 -42.67
C PRO A 14 -14.29 -50.42 -41.22
N LEU A 15 -13.14 -50.64 -40.57
CA LEU A 15 -12.84 -50.17 -39.22
C LEU A 15 -12.63 -48.65 -39.29
N ILE A 16 -13.64 -47.89 -38.85
CA ILE A 16 -13.50 -46.43 -38.67
C ILE A 16 -12.74 -46.22 -37.37
N VAL A 17 -11.44 -45.95 -37.47
CA VAL A 17 -10.64 -45.52 -36.34
C VAL A 17 -10.98 -44.05 -36.09
N GLY A 18 -11.86 -43.82 -35.14
CA GLY A 18 -12.16 -42.47 -34.64
C GLY A 18 -11.00 -41.97 -33.77
N LEU A 19 -10.27 -40.97 -34.28
CA LEU A 19 -9.29 -40.22 -33.49
C LEU A 19 -10.06 -39.37 -32.46
N PRO A 20 -9.80 -39.49 -31.15
CA PRO A 20 -10.29 -38.50 -30.20
C PRO A 20 -9.49 -37.23 -30.35
N ALA A 21 -10.13 -36.16 -30.83
CA ALA A 21 -9.60 -34.80 -30.78
C ALA A 21 -9.49 -34.37 -29.31
N ALA A 22 -8.29 -34.49 -28.75
CA ALA A 22 -7.99 -33.91 -27.43
C ALA A 22 -7.98 -32.40 -27.55
N VAL A 23 -9.09 -31.77 -27.14
CA VAL A 23 -9.18 -30.31 -26.95
C VAL A 23 -8.35 -29.96 -25.72
N LEU A 24 -7.10 -29.53 -25.93
CA LEU A 24 -6.31 -28.87 -24.89
C LEU A 24 -6.97 -27.51 -24.58
N ALA A 25 -7.77 -27.46 -23.53
CA ALA A 25 -8.19 -26.21 -22.93
C ALA A 25 -6.96 -25.57 -22.29
N LEU A 26 -6.32 -24.64 -23.02
CA LEU A 26 -5.34 -23.70 -22.46
C LEU A 26 -6.08 -22.80 -21.47
N ALA A 27 -6.11 -23.20 -20.20
CA ALA A 27 -6.48 -22.33 -19.10
C ALA A 27 -5.42 -21.22 -19.04
N GLY A 28 -5.65 -20.15 -19.77
CA GLY A 28 -4.86 -18.93 -19.72
C GLY A 28 -5.02 -18.32 -18.33
N CYS A 29 -4.06 -18.58 -17.43
CA CYS A 29 -3.88 -17.75 -16.24
C CYS A 29 -3.55 -16.34 -16.74
N THR A 30 -4.56 -15.48 -16.85
CA THR A 30 -4.34 -14.05 -16.99
C THR A 30 -3.73 -13.57 -15.68
N ALA A 31 -2.40 -13.50 -15.63
CA ALA A 31 -1.70 -12.85 -14.55
C ALA A 31 -2.21 -11.42 -14.49
N GLN A 32 -3.03 -11.13 -13.49
CA GLN A 32 -3.53 -9.80 -13.23
C GLN A 32 -2.32 -8.94 -12.91
N LYS A 33 -1.97 -8.04 -13.85
CA LYS A 33 -0.89 -7.07 -13.67
C LYS A 33 -1.20 -6.31 -12.38
N PRO A 34 -0.30 -6.30 -11.38
CA PRO A 34 -0.56 -5.59 -10.14
C PRO A 34 -0.88 -4.14 -10.48
N THR A 35 -2.05 -3.70 -10.09
CA THR A 35 -2.46 -2.30 -10.27
C THR A 35 -1.61 -1.49 -9.30
N VAL A 36 -0.52 -0.93 -9.81
CA VAL A 36 0.33 -0.02 -9.02
C VAL A 36 -0.52 1.17 -8.66
N VAL A 37 -0.90 1.27 -7.39
CA VAL A 37 -1.60 2.46 -6.89
C VAL A 37 -0.56 3.59 -6.91
N PRO A 38 -0.74 4.63 -7.70
CA PRO A 38 0.26 5.67 -7.86
C PRO A 38 0.26 6.63 -6.66
N ILE A 39 0.60 6.09 -5.49
CA ILE A 39 0.84 6.88 -4.28
C ILE A 39 2.31 7.30 -4.27
N ARG A 40 2.54 8.57 -3.98
CA ARG A 40 3.86 9.14 -3.71
C ARG A 40 3.82 9.83 -2.37
N VAL A 41 4.90 9.71 -1.62
CA VAL A 41 5.08 10.38 -0.34
C VAL A 41 6.31 11.26 -0.42
N GLY A 42 6.17 12.50 0.02
CA GLY A 42 7.25 13.48 0.01
C GLY A 42 7.14 14.42 1.20
N ASN A 43 8.12 15.34 1.29
CA ASN A 43 8.20 16.35 2.35
C ASN A 43 8.00 15.75 3.75
N ALA A 44 8.66 14.60 4.00
CA ALA A 44 8.56 13.94 5.27
C ALA A 44 9.61 14.49 6.23
N PHE A 45 9.16 14.94 7.39
CA PHE A 45 10.02 15.36 8.46
C PHE A 45 9.42 15.02 9.82
N VAL A 46 10.28 14.96 10.83
CA VAL A 46 9.90 14.77 12.23
C VAL A 46 10.49 15.87 13.06
N MET A 47 9.74 16.34 14.05
CA MET A 47 10.20 17.36 14.98
C MET A 47 9.82 17.02 16.40
N GLN A 48 10.54 17.59 17.36
CA GLN A 48 10.21 17.40 18.77
C GLN A 48 8.84 18.00 19.07
N SER A 49 7.95 17.22 19.65
CA SER A 49 6.66 17.71 20.10
C SER A 49 6.81 18.52 21.38
N SER A 50 6.17 19.69 21.44
CA SER A 50 6.25 20.57 22.60
C SER A 50 5.64 19.91 23.84
N GLY A 51 6.41 19.86 24.93
CA GLY A 51 5.92 19.44 26.23
C GLY A 51 5.89 17.95 26.54
N VAL A 52 6.26 17.09 25.59
CA VAL A 52 6.32 15.62 25.77
C VAL A 52 7.57 15.04 25.12
N GLN A 53 8.06 13.91 25.64
CA GLN A 53 9.14 13.15 24.98
C GLN A 53 8.56 12.34 23.81
N ALA A 54 8.09 13.06 22.79
CA ALA A 54 7.56 12.48 21.59
C ALA A 54 8.03 13.29 20.38
N LEU A 55 8.06 12.66 19.21
CA LEU A 55 8.33 13.33 17.94
C LEU A 55 7.03 13.41 17.16
N ALA A 56 6.72 14.58 16.64
CA ALA A 56 5.64 14.75 15.70
C ALA A 56 6.15 14.49 14.28
N GLY A 57 5.42 13.68 13.50
CA GLY A 57 5.78 13.35 12.12
C GLY A 57 4.77 13.93 11.13
N TYR A 58 5.30 14.57 10.09
CA TYR A 58 4.53 15.25 9.06
C TYR A 58 5.01 14.82 7.67
N LEU A 59 4.09 14.77 6.72
CA LEU A 59 4.40 14.39 5.35
C LEU A 59 3.26 14.74 4.38
N VAL A 60 3.54 14.68 3.10
CA VAL A 60 2.55 14.87 2.05
C VAL A 60 2.37 13.57 1.27
N ILE A 61 1.15 13.12 1.12
CA ILE A 61 0.79 11.94 0.32
C ILE A 61 0.06 12.43 -0.92
N SER A 62 0.63 12.17 -2.09
CA SER A 62 -0.01 12.37 -3.39
C SER A 62 -0.59 11.05 -3.86
N ASN A 63 -1.88 11.01 -4.09
CA ASN A 63 -2.55 9.83 -4.64
C ASN A 63 -3.15 10.17 -6.01
N ALA A 64 -2.53 9.71 -7.09
CA ALA A 64 -3.04 9.89 -8.45
C ALA A 64 -4.02 8.78 -8.89
N GLY A 65 -4.25 7.78 -8.02
CA GLY A 65 -5.18 6.66 -8.28
C GLY A 65 -6.47 6.74 -7.47
N SER A 66 -7.10 5.60 -7.31
CA SER A 66 -8.30 5.44 -6.48
C SER A 66 -8.00 5.66 -4.99
N ALA A 67 -9.01 5.97 -4.20
CA ALA A 67 -8.88 6.15 -2.75
C ALA A 67 -8.20 4.94 -2.08
N ASP A 68 -7.38 5.22 -1.06
CA ASP A 68 -6.68 4.24 -0.25
C ASP A 68 -6.77 4.61 1.25
N ARG A 69 -6.10 3.89 2.10
CA ARG A 69 -6.02 4.15 3.54
C ARG A 69 -4.61 3.84 4.02
N LEU A 70 -4.02 4.74 4.79
CA LEU A 70 -2.82 4.48 5.56
C LEU A 70 -3.26 3.77 6.86
N VAL A 71 -2.86 2.53 7.03
CA VAL A 71 -3.34 1.66 8.12
C VAL A 71 -2.29 1.39 9.20
N SER A 72 -1.03 1.64 8.91
CA SER A 72 0.05 1.48 9.89
C SER A 72 1.25 2.33 9.52
N VAL A 73 1.95 2.81 10.55
CA VAL A 73 3.24 3.48 10.40
C VAL A 73 4.21 2.94 11.43
N ARG A 74 5.48 2.76 11.05
CA ARG A 74 6.58 2.41 11.94
C ARG A 74 7.74 3.36 11.72
N SER A 75 8.55 3.55 12.75
CA SER A 75 9.75 4.39 12.73
C SER A 75 11.01 3.54 12.92
N SER A 76 12.08 3.82 12.19
CA SER A 76 13.39 3.21 12.41
C SER A 76 14.07 3.71 13.69
N ALA A 77 13.62 4.84 14.25
CA ALA A 77 14.09 5.34 15.53
C ALA A 77 13.56 4.54 16.73
N GLY A 78 12.77 3.52 16.49
CA GLY A 78 12.08 2.77 17.53
C GLY A 78 10.83 3.50 18.06
N GLY A 79 10.36 3.05 19.22
CA GLY A 79 9.14 3.61 19.81
C GLY A 79 7.86 3.13 19.13
N LYS A 80 6.74 3.69 19.59
CA LYS A 80 5.41 3.43 19.04
C LYS A 80 4.97 4.63 18.22
N VAL A 81 4.55 4.39 16.99
CA VAL A 81 3.92 5.43 16.16
C VAL A 81 2.41 5.38 16.34
N VAL A 82 1.82 6.53 16.68
CA VAL A 82 0.38 6.73 16.82
C VAL A 82 -0.07 7.67 15.72
N MET A 83 -1.15 7.33 15.05
CA MET A 83 -1.83 8.19 14.09
C MET A 83 -2.86 9.04 14.83
N LEU A 84 -2.73 10.35 14.76
CA LEU A 84 -3.61 11.30 15.43
C LEU A 84 -4.47 12.05 14.41
N GLY A 85 -5.77 12.15 14.69
CA GLY A 85 -6.70 12.96 13.92
C GLY A 85 -6.53 14.45 14.21
N PRO A 86 -7.28 15.31 13.50
CA PRO A 86 -7.20 16.77 13.69
C PRO A 86 -7.55 17.17 15.11
N SER A 87 -6.87 18.21 15.58
CA SER A 87 -7.21 18.94 16.80
C SER A 87 -7.78 20.30 16.43
N SER A 88 -8.61 20.87 17.30
CA SER A 88 -9.07 22.25 17.13
C SER A 88 -8.59 23.12 18.29
N SER A 89 -8.34 24.40 18.02
CA SER A 89 -7.89 25.36 19.05
C SER A 89 -8.85 25.46 20.24
N ASP A 90 -10.16 25.32 19.98
CA ASP A 90 -11.24 25.44 20.95
C ASP A 90 -11.97 24.11 21.20
N GLY A 91 -11.43 23.01 20.72
CA GLY A 91 -12.02 21.69 20.77
C GLY A 91 -11.17 20.65 21.49
N PRO A 92 -11.59 19.39 21.44
CA PRO A 92 -10.83 18.30 22.06
C PRO A 92 -9.45 18.16 21.43
N ALA A 93 -8.48 17.75 22.26
CA ALA A 93 -7.14 17.37 21.79
C ALA A 93 -7.20 16.30 20.68
N ALA A 94 -6.15 16.24 19.87
CA ALA A 94 -6.02 15.22 18.85
C ALA A 94 -6.26 13.81 19.41
N ARG A 95 -7.01 13.01 18.69
CA ARG A 95 -7.36 11.64 19.12
C ARG A 95 -6.70 10.62 18.23
N ALA A 96 -6.28 9.52 18.85
CA ALA A 96 -5.76 8.38 18.11
C ALA A 96 -6.83 7.80 17.16
N VAL A 97 -6.42 7.58 15.94
CA VAL A 97 -7.22 6.95 14.89
C VAL A 97 -6.53 5.70 14.38
N SER A 98 -7.31 4.73 13.90
CA SER A 98 -6.77 3.48 13.38
C SER A 98 -6.25 3.57 11.95
N GLN A 99 -6.64 4.61 11.21
CA GLN A 99 -6.25 4.81 9.82
C GLN A 99 -6.46 6.25 9.38
N PHE A 100 -5.71 6.67 8.34
CA PHE A 100 -6.01 7.89 7.60
C PHE A 100 -6.63 7.53 6.25
N VAL A 101 -7.72 8.18 5.89
CA VAL A 101 -8.30 8.11 4.55
C VAL A 101 -7.42 8.91 3.59
N ILE A 102 -7.02 8.29 2.49
CA ILE A 102 -6.23 8.90 1.42
C ILE A 102 -7.11 8.99 0.18
N PRO A 103 -7.79 10.11 -0.06
CA PRO A 103 -8.69 10.27 -1.20
C PRO A 103 -7.94 10.07 -2.53
N GLY A 104 -8.64 9.54 -3.52
CA GLY A 104 -8.10 9.41 -4.87
C GLY A 104 -7.96 10.78 -5.55
N HIS A 105 -6.96 10.89 -6.43
CA HIS A 105 -6.68 12.10 -7.24
C HIS A 105 -6.49 13.37 -6.42
N ARG A 106 -5.92 13.25 -5.21
CA ARG A 106 -5.72 14.35 -4.26
C ARG A 106 -4.39 14.26 -3.52
N LEU A 107 -4.02 15.40 -2.96
CA LEU A 107 -2.99 15.50 -1.94
C LEU A 107 -3.65 15.36 -0.55
N THR A 108 -3.01 14.58 0.31
CA THR A 108 -3.32 14.52 1.74
C THR A 108 -2.10 15.03 2.49
N ARG A 109 -2.27 16.04 3.30
CA ARG A 109 -1.22 16.59 4.15
C ARG A 109 -1.41 16.07 5.56
N LEU A 110 -0.33 15.65 6.18
CA LEU A 110 -0.22 15.44 7.60
C LEU A 110 0.50 16.66 8.16
N ASP A 111 -0.18 17.41 9.00
CA ASP A 111 0.27 18.72 9.51
C ASP A 111 -0.12 18.90 10.99
N PRO A 112 0.40 19.92 11.69
CA PRO A 112 0.20 20.09 13.14
C PRO A 112 -1.24 20.27 13.57
N THR A 113 -2.10 20.81 12.73
CA THR A 113 -3.51 21.08 13.03
C THR A 113 -4.44 20.01 12.53
N GLY A 114 -3.98 19.26 11.52
CA GLY A 114 -4.70 18.17 10.89
C GLY A 114 -4.31 16.80 11.42
N ASN A 115 -4.42 15.83 10.53
CA ASN A 115 -3.89 14.50 10.78
C ASN A 115 -2.35 14.57 10.91
N HIS A 116 -1.79 13.86 11.87
CA HIS A 116 -0.34 13.79 12.06
C HIS A 116 0.08 12.48 12.73
N LEU A 117 1.38 12.24 12.76
CA LEU A 117 1.97 11.11 13.43
C LEU A 117 2.61 11.57 14.75
N GLU A 118 2.51 10.73 15.78
CA GLU A 118 3.26 10.92 17.01
C GLU A 118 4.11 9.67 17.27
N ILE A 119 5.41 9.85 17.51
CA ILE A 119 6.37 8.77 17.78
C ILE A 119 6.76 8.88 19.24
N ILE A 120 6.32 7.92 20.04
CA ILE A 120 6.49 7.90 21.50
C ILE A 120 7.54 6.86 21.87
N GLY A 121 8.49 7.25 22.73
CA GLY A 121 9.52 6.34 23.23
C GLY A 121 10.57 5.97 22.16
N SER A 122 10.84 6.86 21.22
CA SER A 122 11.94 6.72 20.26
C SER A 122 13.30 6.90 20.95
N SER A 123 14.36 6.40 20.30
CA SER A 123 15.72 6.78 20.66
C SER A 123 15.92 8.29 20.50
N PRO A 124 16.82 8.91 21.27
CA PRO A 124 17.14 10.33 21.09
C PRO A 124 17.58 10.62 19.66
N LEU A 125 17.03 11.65 19.09
CA LEU A 125 17.34 12.13 17.73
C LEU A 125 17.84 13.57 17.79
N HIS A 126 18.75 13.89 16.90
CA HIS A 126 19.30 15.23 16.74
C HIS A 126 18.86 15.81 15.40
N GLU A 127 18.80 17.12 15.32
CA GLU A 127 18.57 17.85 14.08
C GLU A 127 19.53 17.37 12.98
N GLY A 128 19.01 17.21 11.78
CA GLY A 128 19.75 16.67 10.64
C GLY A 128 19.81 15.15 10.56
N ASN A 129 19.44 14.41 11.63
CA ASN A 129 19.30 12.97 11.52
C ASN A 129 18.18 12.59 10.54
N ASN A 130 18.26 11.39 10.00
CA ASN A 130 17.21 10.83 9.16
C ASN A 130 16.54 9.66 9.87
N VAL A 131 15.23 9.61 9.79
CA VAL A 131 14.39 8.51 10.27
C VAL A 131 13.66 7.89 9.09
N THR A 132 13.71 6.58 8.94
CA THR A 132 12.89 5.89 7.96
C THR A 132 11.50 5.63 8.55
N LEU A 133 10.49 6.21 7.92
CA LEU A 133 9.10 5.89 8.19
C LEU A 133 8.65 4.78 7.24
N THR A 134 8.17 3.67 7.80
CA THR A 134 7.56 2.57 7.05
C THR A 134 6.06 2.75 7.11
N LEU A 135 5.48 3.13 5.98
CA LEU A 135 4.05 3.38 5.80
C LEU A 135 3.39 2.17 5.17
N VAL A 136 2.30 1.68 5.74
CA VAL A 136 1.54 0.55 5.19
C VAL A 136 0.18 1.06 4.72
N PHE A 137 -0.05 0.99 3.43
CA PHE A 137 -1.33 1.33 2.80
C PHE A 137 -2.15 0.06 2.57
N ALA A 138 -3.47 0.19 2.64
CA ALA A 138 -4.37 -0.95 2.48
C ALA A 138 -4.33 -1.54 1.05
N ARG A 139 -4.07 -0.71 0.04
CA ARG A 139 -4.03 -1.12 -1.38
C ARG A 139 -2.66 -0.95 -2.01
N ALA A 140 -1.98 0.15 -1.75
CA ALA A 140 -0.66 0.44 -2.31
C ALA A 140 0.47 -0.39 -1.67
N GLY A 141 0.19 -1.07 -0.54
CA GLY A 141 1.19 -1.87 0.16
C GLY A 141 2.13 -1.03 1.01
N THR A 142 3.37 -1.49 1.15
CA THR A 142 4.36 -0.88 2.04
C THR A 142 5.26 0.09 1.28
N MET A 143 5.49 1.26 1.87
CA MET A 143 6.39 2.29 1.36
C MET A 143 7.35 2.74 2.45
N HIS A 144 8.59 3.02 2.09
CA HIS A 144 9.63 3.55 2.98
C HIS A 144 9.95 4.98 2.58
N VAL A 145 9.92 5.90 3.54
CA VAL A 145 10.18 7.31 3.33
C VAL A 145 11.20 7.79 4.34
N LEU A 146 12.22 8.50 3.87
CA LEU A 146 13.14 9.20 4.74
C LEU A 146 12.50 10.51 5.22
N ALA A 147 12.41 10.66 6.53
CA ALA A 147 11.99 11.89 7.19
C ALA A 147 13.20 12.52 7.88
N GLN A 148 13.45 13.77 7.60
CA GLN A 148 14.53 14.52 8.27
C GLN A 148 14.08 14.97 9.65
N VAL A 149 14.96 14.89 10.62
CA VAL A 149 14.73 15.48 11.95
C VAL A 149 14.99 16.98 11.86
N SER A 150 13.98 17.76 12.17
CA SER A 150 13.97 19.21 12.05
C SER A 150 13.70 19.85 13.41
N ASN A 151 14.25 21.03 13.63
CA ASN A 151 13.99 21.83 14.82
C ASN A 151 13.19 23.08 14.42
N PRO A 152 11.95 23.23 14.92
CA PRO A 152 11.10 24.36 14.54
C PRO A 152 11.68 25.71 14.95
N GLN A 153 12.65 25.75 15.86
CA GLN A 153 13.31 26.98 16.31
C GLN A 153 14.41 27.47 15.36
N THR A 154 15.01 26.56 14.58
CA THR A 154 16.11 26.86 13.65
C THR A 154 15.64 26.97 12.20
N ASP A 155 14.61 26.21 11.83
CA ASP A 155 14.15 26.13 10.43
C ASP A 155 13.20 27.25 9.98
N GLY A 156 12.99 28.28 10.78
CA GLY A 156 12.29 29.52 10.36
C GLY A 156 10.89 29.33 9.78
N GLY A 157 10.19 28.24 10.09
CA GLY A 157 8.78 28.01 9.68
C GLY A 157 8.56 27.72 8.19
N GLY A 158 9.60 27.53 7.39
CA GLY A 158 9.51 27.37 5.94
C GLY A 158 8.79 26.12 5.43
N TYR A 159 8.56 25.12 6.29
CA TYR A 159 7.91 23.86 5.89
C TYR A 159 6.40 23.93 5.72
N PHE A 160 5.74 24.97 6.25
CA PHE A 160 4.29 25.16 6.20
C PHE A 160 3.88 26.40 5.41
N GLY A 161 4.73 26.87 4.50
CA GLY A 161 4.41 27.98 3.60
C GLY A 161 3.14 27.71 2.77
N PRO A 162 2.47 28.78 2.31
CA PRO A 162 1.18 28.69 1.63
C PRO A 162 1.19 27.87 0.35
#